data_21cd8dab1faedfb2cb4df5e273cfd256
#
_entry.id   21cd8dab1faedfb2cb4df5e273cfd256
#
_cell.length_a   1.000
_cell.length_b   1.000
_cell.length_c   1.000
_cell.angle_alpha   90.00
_cell.angle_beta   90.00
_cell.angle_gamma   90.00
#
_symmetry.space_group_name_H-M   'P 1'
#
loop_
_entity.id
_entity.type
_entity.pdbx_description
1 polymer ?
#
loop_
_entity_poly.entity_id
_entity_poly.type
_entity_poly.pdbx_seq_one_letter_code
_entity_poly.pdbx_strand_id
1 'polypeptide(L)'
;PKEEEHSIYISALEKIGIQECKEKLAHQIPTEDMTLQIVGDLLCPGDLAVLVIPIDSAAPKGRLILPQQQVIRDILEAGAAAVTVRNTELARTLQKLEGKVRMVITDSQAFEEVAAIVPKEIPLTSFSILMARFKGYLETAVKGIQAVDSLKDGDRILVSEGCTHHRQCEDIGTVKLPNWILKYTGKDLKFEWS
;
A
#
# COMPACT_ATOMS: atom_id res chain seq x y z
N PRO A 1 33.58 -1.48 -25.39
CA PRO A 1 32.23 -1.90 -25.01
C PRO A 1 31.29 -1.40 -26.08
N LYS A 2 30.39 -2.26 -26.58
CA LYS A 2 29.36 -1.83 -27.51
C LYS A 2 28.38 -0.96 -26.69
N GLU A 3 28.19 0.29 -27.14
CA GLU A 3 27.10 1.13 -26.62
C GLU A 3 25.78 0.40 -26.93
N GLU A 4 25.19 -0.17 -25.93
CA GLU A 4 23.78 -0.59 -25.98
C GLU A 4 22.93 0.67 -25.84
N GLU A 5 21.95 0.83 -26.69
CA GLU A 5 21.08 2.03 -26.82
C GLU A 5 20.46 2.51 -25.49
N HIS A 6 20.40 1.62 -24.50
CA HIS A 6 19.84 1.87 -23.17
C HIS A 6 20.87 1.81 -22.02
N SER A 7 22.16 1.77 -22.33
CA SER A 7 23.22 1.69 -21.32
C SER A 7 24.10 2.93 -21.34
N ILE A 8 24.55 3.35 -20.16
CA ILE A 8 25.53 4.42 -19.99
C ILE A 8 26.56 4.02 -18.93
N TYR A 9 27.81 4.25 -19.21
CA TYR A 9 28.91 3.97 -18.27
C TYR A 9 29.26 5.23 -17.51
N ILE A 10 29.24 5.16 -16.20
CA ILE A 10 29.59 6.29 -15.31
C ILE A 10 30.65 5.87 -14.31
N SER A 11 31.51 6.82 -13.94
CA SER A 11 32.38 6.72 -12.78
C SER A 11 32.04 7.82 -11.78
N ALA A 12 31.45 7.44 -10.65
CA ALA A 12 31.14 8.40 -9.58
C ALA A 12 32.41 8.96 -8.94
N LEU A 13 33.47 8.14 -8.84
CA LEU A 13 34.76 8.53 -8.26
C LEU A 13 35.47 9.58 -9.13
N GLU A 14 35.51 9.36 -10.44
CA GLU A 14 36.19 10.23 -11.41
C GLU A 14 35.26 11.28 -12.00
N LYS A 15 33.98 11.26 -11.62
CA LYS A 15 32.94 12.17 -12.14
C LYS A 15 32.76 12.13 -13.66
N ILE A 16 33.05 11.00 -14.28
CA ILE A 16 32.93 10.80 -15.74
C ILE A 16 31.48 10.33 -16.04
N GLY A 17 30.86 10.88 -17.09
CA GLY A 17 29.56 10.47 -17.62
C GLY A 17 28.35 10.87 -16.73
N ILE A 18 28.56 11.56 -15.61
CA ILE A 18 27.46 11.92 -14.67
C ILE A 18 26.44 12.85 -15.32
N GLN A 19 26.89 13.88 -16.05
CA GLN A 19 25.98 14.84 -16.68
C GLN A 19 25.17 14.19 -17.79
N GLU A 20 25.81 13.39 -18.63
CA GLU A 20 25.15 12.63 -19.69
C GLU A 20 24.09 11.65 -19.13
N CYS A 21 24.41 10.98 -18.02
CA CYS A 21 23.45 10.13 -17.30
C CYS A 21 22.22 10.92 -16.83
N LYS A 22 22.42 12.12 -16.26
CA LYS A 22 21.32 12.99 -15.84
C LYS A 22 20.45 13.41 -17.02
N GLU A 23 21.03 13.77 -18.13
CA GLU A 23 20.31 14.17 -19.35
C GLU A 23 19.50 13.00 -19.92
N LYS A 24 20.11 11.81 -20.05
CA LYS A 24 19.38 10.61 -20.50
C LYS A 24 18.22 10.25 -19.57
N LEU A 25 18.42 10.35 -18.25
CA LEU A 25 17.35 10.13 -17.28
C LEU A 25 16.23 11.17 -17.41
N ALA A 26 16.58 12.45 -17.59
CA ALA A 26 15.59 13.52 -17.77
C ALA A 26 14.74 13.31 -19.04
N HIS A 27 15.31 12.81 -20.11
CA HIS A 27 14.59 12.49 -21.35
C HIS A 27 13.69 11.25 -21.25
N GLN A 28 13.90 10.39 -20.27
CA GLN A 28 13.03 9.22 -20.03
C GLN A 28 11.83 9.53 -19.13
N ILE A 29 11.78 10.71 -18.52
CA ILE A 29 10.59 11.14 -17.76
C ILE A 29 9.50 11.43 -18.78
N PRO A 30 8.34 10.74 -18.73
CA PRO A 30 7.22 11.05 -19.60
C PRO A 30 6.83 12.51 -19.43
N THR A 31 6.77 13.27 -20.52
CA THR A 31 6.36 14.68 -20.54
C THR A 31 4.86 14.86 -20.38
N GLU A 32 4.10 13.77 -20.43
CA GLU A 32 2.69 13.80 -20.05
C GLU A 32 2.62 13.64 -18.54
N ASP A 33 2.06 14.65 -17.87
CA ASP A 33 1.57 14.59 -16.50
C ASP A 33 0.44 13.53 -16.43
N MET A 34 0.80 12.28 -16.57
CA MET A 34 -0.02 11.19 -16.04
C MET A 34 0.07 11.31 -14.52
N THR A 35 -0.73 12.19 -13.96
CA THR A 35 -0.95 12.26 -12.51
C THR A 35 -1.59 10.93 -12.12
N LEU A 36 -0.72 9.96 -11.81
CA LEU A 36 -1.15 8.68 -11.28
C LEU A 36 -1.92 8.98 -9.99
N GLN A 37 -3.22 8.81 -10.03
CA GLN A 37 -4.08 9.02 -8.86
C GLN A 37 -4.06 7.76 -8.00
N ILE A 38 -4.03 7.93 -6.70
CA ILE A 38 -4.04 6.80 -5.74
C ILE A 38 -5.47 6.31 -5.58
N VAL A 39 -6.42 7.25 -5.39
CA VAL A 39 -7.83 7.01 -5.12
C VAL A 39 -8.73 8.07 -5.75
N GLY A 40 -8.18 9.20 -6.18
CA GLY A 40 -8.93 10.35 -6.65
C GLY A 40 -9.83 10.05 -7.85
N ASP A 41 -9.39 9.16 -8.76
CA ASP A 41 -10.17 8.70 -9.91
C ASP A 41 -11.37 7.80 -9.54
N LEU A 42 -11.45 7.32 -8.30
CA LEU A 42 -12.58 6.55 -7.76
C LEU A 42 -13.61 7.43 -7.05
N LEU A 43 -13.35 8.72 -6.98
CA LEU A 43 -14.16 9.72 -6.27
C LEU A 43 -14.65 10.81 -7.21
N CYS A 44 -15.81 11.34 -6.90
CA CYS A 44 -16.35 12.55 -7.54
C CYS A 44 -16.25 13.75 -6.59
N PRO A 45 -16.20 14.99 -7.12
CA PRO A 45 -16.28 16.18 -6.29
C PRO A 45 -17.52 16.15 -5.37
N GLY A 46 -17.30 16.40 -4.08
CA GLY A 46 -18.33 16.33 -3.06
C GLY A 46 -18.51 14.94 -2.40
N ASP A 47 -17.86 13.89 -2.91
CA ASP A 47 -17.85 12.58 -2.25
C ASP A 47 -17.15 12.66 -0.88
N LEU A 48 -17.51 11.73 0.01
CA LEU A 48 -16.96 11.61 1.34
C LEU A 48 -16.27 10.26 1.54
N ALA A 49 -14.97 10.29 1.79
CA ALA A 49 -14.18 9.12 2.17
C ALA A 49 -13.91 9.11 3.68
N VAL A 50 -14.03 7.95 4.33
CA VAL A 50 -13.65 7.76 5.73
C VAL A 50 -12.33 6.99 5.80
N LEU A 51 -11.33 7.60 6.44
CA LEU A 51 -10.01 7.02 6.64
C LEU A 51 -9.90 6.52 8.09
N VAL A 52 -9.70 5.23 8.26
CA VAL A 52 -9.55 4.60 9.58
C VAL A 52 -8.07 4.36 9.84
N ILE A 53 -7.53 5.09 10.80
CA ILE A 53 -6.11 5.09 11.15
C ILE A 53 -5.95 4.66 12.60
N PRO A 54 -5.52 3.43 12.86
CA PRO A 54 -5.21 2.98 14.20
C PRO A 54 -4.09 3.82 14.81
N ILE A 55 -4.18 4.10 16.10
CA ILE A 55 -3.11 4.71 16.87
C ILE A 55 -2.55 3.64 17.78
N ASP A 56 -1.50 3.01 17.35
CA ASP A 56 -0.80 1.97 18.09
C ASP A 56 0.59 2.45 18.59
N SER A 57 1.29 1.60 19.32
CA SER A 57 2.62 1.91 19.86
C SER A 57 3.71 2.04 18.79
N ALA A 58 3.48 1.49 17.57
CA ALA A 58 4.40 1.55 16.45
C ALA A 58 4.16 2.79 15.56
N ALA A 59 3.00 3.47 15.73
CA ALA A 59 2.69 4.67 14.97
C ALA A 59 3.64 5.82 15.32
N PRO A 60 4.14 6.56 14.34
CA PRO A 60 4.99 7.73 14.60
C PRO A 60 4.24 8.77 15.43
N LYS A 61 4.79 9.13 16.59
CA LYS A 61 4.18 10.15 17.44
C LYS A 61 4.07 11.49 16.71
N GLY A 62 2.85 12.07 16.73
CA GLY A 62 2.58 13.42 16.24
C GLY A 62 2.49 13.56 14.71
N ARG A 63 2.49 12.47 13.93
CA ARG A 63 2.34 12.55 12.47
C ARG A 63 1.67 11.31 11.87
N LEU A 64 1.04 11.51 10.73
CA LEU A 64 0.59 10.42 9.86
C LEU A 64 1.78 9.87 9.05
N ILE A 65 1.71 8.61 8.64
CA ILE A 65 2.70 8.02 7.73
C ILE A 65 2.46 8.51 6.29
N LEU A 66 3.48 8.44 5.45
CA LEU A 66 3.44 8.98 4.09
C LEU A 66 2.27 8.46 3.24
N PRO A 67 1.95 7.16 3.19
CA PRO A 67 0.79 6.67 2.42
C PRO A 67 -0.54 7.31 2.85
N GLN A 68 -0.74 7.52 4.16
CA GLN A 68 -1.95 8.16 4.68
C GLN A 68 -2.04 9.63 4.24
N GLN A 69 -0.92 10.37 4.31
CA GLN A 69 -0.85 11.76 3.85
C GLN A 69 -1.11 11.88 2.35
N GLN A 70 -0.52 10.99 1.53
CA GLN A 70 -0.69 10.98 0.09
C GLN A 70 -2.14 10.69 -0.31
N VAL A 71 -2.80 9.72 0.32
CA VAL A 71 -4.22 9.42 0.08
C VAL A 71 -5.11 10.60 0.46
N ILE A 72 -4.88 11.25 1.61
CA ILE A 72 -5.63 12.45 2.00
C ILE A 72 -5.45 13.55 0.94
N ARG A 73 -4.24 13.79 0.49
CA ARG A 73 -3.96 14.80 -0.52
C ARG A 73 -4.69 14.50 -1.83
N ASP A 74 -4.65 13.28 -2.28
CA ASP A 74 -5.28 12.84 -3.53
C ASP A 74 -6.83 12.96 -3.46
N ILE A 75 -7.45 12.64 -2.31
CA ILE A 75 -8.88 12.87 -2.07
C ILE A 75 -9.23 14.36 -2.19
N LEU A 76 -8.42 15.24 -1.62
CA LEU A 76 -8.66 16.68 -1.68
C LEU A 76 -8.48 17.23 -3.09
N GLU A 77 -7.51 16.74 -3.86
CA GLU A 77 -7.29 17.11 -5.26
C GLU A 77 -8.44 16.67 -6.17
N ALA A 78 -9.11 15.56 -5.83
CA ALA A 78 -10.33 15.12 -6.50
C ALA A 78 -11.58 15.97 -6.14
N GLY A 79 -11.45 16.97 -5.26
CA GLY A 79 -12.58 17.77 -4.77
C GLY A 79 -13.49 17.03 -3.80
N ALA A 80 -13.04 15.90 -3.26
CA ALA A 80 -13.75 15.11 -2.28
C ALA A 80 -13.31 15.47 -0.85
N ALA A 81 -14.06 15.02 0.16
CA ALA A 81 -13.78 15.24 1.57
C ALA A 81 -13.24 13.96 2.24
N ALA A 82 -12.29 14.13 3.17
CA ALA A 82 -11.74 13.05 3.99
C ALA A 82 -12.12 13.24 5.46
N VAL A 83 -12.74 12.23 6.06
CA VAL A 83 -12.97 12.15 7.51
C VAL A 83 -12.05 11.10 8.09
N THR A 84 -11.11 11.51 8.92
CA THR A 84 -10.13 10.63 9.55
C THR A 84 -10.56 10.27 10.97
N VAL A 85 -10.61 8.98 11.26
CA VAL A 85 -11.04 8.44 12.56
C VAL A 85 -10.15 7.28 13.00
N ARG A 86 -10.16 6.97 14.28
CA ARG A 86 -9.61 5.70 14.78
C ARG A 86 -10.63 4.57 14.56
N ASN A 87 -10.17 3.34 14.61
CA ASN A 87 -11.05 2.15 14.55
C ASN A 87 -12.17 2.20 15.60
N THR A 88 -11.87 2.63 16.82
CA THR A 88 -12.84 2.73 17.95
C THR A 88 -13.98 3.72 17.70
N GLU A 89 -13.80 4.74 16.88
CA GLU A 89 -14.83 5.75 16.57
C GLU A 89 -15.57 5.47 15.25
N LEU A 90 -15.16 4.45 14.47
CA LEU A 90 -15.71 4.21 13.15
C LEU A 90 -17.23 4.01 13.13
N ALA A 91 -17.75 3.09 13.96
CA ALA A 91 -19.18 2.78 13.99
C ALA A 91 -20.04 4.02 14.24
N ARG A 92 -19.65 4.82 15.24
CA ARG A 92 -20.35 6.07 15.58
C ARG A 92 -20.25 7.11 14.47
N THR A 93 -19.12 7.16 13.78
CA THR A 93 -18.90 8.10 12.68
C THR A 93 -19.76 7.74 11.48
N LEU A 94 -19.79 6.46 11.07
CA LEU A 94 -20.65 6.00 9.98
C LEU A 94 -22.13 6.28 10.25
N GLN A 95 -22.61 6.08 11.49
CA GLN A 95 -23.98 6.43 11.88
C GLN A 95 -24.28 7.93 11.71
N LYS A 96 -23.34 8.81 12.10
CA LYS A 96 -23.51 10.26 11.95
C LYS A 96 -23.48 10.74 10.50
N LEU A 97 -22.81 10.02 9.62
CA LEU A 97 -22.70 10.38 8.22
C LEU A 97 -23.89 9.89 7.37
N GLU A 98 -24.84 9.17 7.97
CA GLU A 98 -26.15 8.82 7.37
C GLU A 98 -26.08 8.25 5.96
N GLY A 99 -25.16 7.33 5.71
CA GLY A 99 -25.00 6.68 4.39
C GLY A 99 -24.35 7.55 3.29
N LYS A 100 -23.87 8.74 3.62
CA LYS A 100 -23.19 9.64 2.65
C LYS A 100 -21.72 9.25 2.38
N VAL A 101 -21.27 8.11 2.91
CA VAL A 101 -19.89 7.65 2.77
C VAL A 101 -19.73 6.92 1.45
N ARG A 102 -18.87 7.42 0.59
CA ARG A 102 -18.55 6.82 -0.70
C ARG A 102 -17.65 5.60 -0.58
N MET A 103 -16.66 5.64 0.34
CA MET A 103 -15.77 4.53 0.61
C MET A 103 -15.09 4.65 1.98
N VAL A 104 -14.61 3.52 2.49
CA VAL A 104 -13.77 3.45 3.69
C VAL A 104 -12.37 2.95 3.33
N ILE A 105 -11.34 3.59 3.86
CA ILE A 105 -9.92 3.24 3.64
C ILE A 105 -9.29 2.99 5.00
N THR A 106 -8.62 1.85 5.19
CA THR A 106 -8.04 1.49 6.49
C THR A 106 -6.59 0.98 6.36
N ASP A 107 -5.90 0.87 7.46
CA ASP A 107 -4.64 0.12 7.52
C ASP A 107 -4.91 -1.38 7.43
N SER A 108 -3.99 -2.11 6.77
CA SER A 108 -4.13 -3.56 6.59
C SER A 108 -4.23 -4.32 7.92
N GLN A 109 -3.60 -3.80 8.98
CA GLN A 109 -3.64 -4.41 10.31
C GLN A 109 -5.02 -4.33 10.98
N ALA A 110 -5.80 -3.29 10.67
CA ALA A 110 -7.15 -3.10 11.20
C ALA A 110 -8.24 -3.62 10.26
N PHE A 111 -7.88 -4.22 9.11
CA PHE A 111 -8.82 -4.52 8.04
C PHE A 111 -9.94 -5.47 8.51
N GLU A 112 -9.61 -6.53 9.24
CA GLU A 112 -10.58 -7.52 9.74
C GLU A 112 -11.60 -6.86 10.69
N GLU A 113 -11.13 -6.04 11.64
CA GLU A 113 -11.98 -5.31 12.58
C GLU A 113 -12.87 -4.29 11.86
N VAL A 114 -12.30 -3.53 10.94
CA VAL A 114 -13.03 -2.51 10.17
C VAL A 114 -14.07 -3.15 9.25
N ALA A 115 -13.73 -4.28 8.60
CA ALA A 115 -14.65 -5.02 7.73
C ALA A 115 -15.89 -5.55 8.49
N ALA A 116 -15.75 -5.86 9.77
CA ALA A 116 -16.87 -6.27 10.61
C ALA A 116 -17.84 -5.12 10.94
N ILE A 117 -17.39 -3.87 10.83
CA ILE A 117 -18.16 -2.66 11.16
C ILE A 117 -18.77 -2.01 9.91
N VAL A 118 -18.03 -2.01 8.79
CA VAL A 118 -18.45 -1.33 7.56
C VAL A 118 -19.58 -2.08 6.88
N PRO A 119 -20.73 -1.42 6.55
CA PRO A 119 -21.79 -2.02 5.76
C PRO A 119 -21.27 -2.53 4.40
N LYS A 120 -21.80 -3.65 3.92
CA LYS A 120 -21.36 -4.28 2.66
C LYS A 120 -21.56 -3.41 1.41
N GLU A 121 -22.48 -2.47 1.50
CA GLU A 121 -22.79 -1.50 0.44
C GLU A 121 -21.70 -0.43 0.27
N ILE A 122 -20.89 -0.21 1.30
CA ILE A 122 -19.82 0.77 1.28
C ILE A 122 -18.52 0.07 0.88
N PRO A 123 -17.90 0.46 -0.24
CA PRO A 123 -16.59 -0.08 -0.64
C PRO A 123 -15.55 0.11 0.46
N LEU A 124 -14.84 -0.98 0.78
CA LEU A 124 -13.75 -0.99 1.76
C LEU A 124 -12.45 -1.36 1.07
N THR A 125 -11.39 -0.61 1.32
CA THR A 125 -10.04 -0.88 0.83
C THR A 125 -9.00 -0.55 1.90
N SER A 126 -7.72 -0.80 1.61
CA SER A 126 -6.63 -0.41 2.50
C SER A 126 -5.64 0.53 1.83
N PHE A 127 -4.90 1.30 2.63
CA PHE A 127 -3.79 2.13 2.14
C PHE A 127 -2.79 1.29 1.33
N SER A 128 -2.49 0.07 1.77
CA SER A 128 -1.56 -0.83 1.07
C SER A 128 -2.07 -1.25 -0.30
N ILE A 129 -3.37 -1.57 -0.43
CA ILE A 129 -4.00 -1.91 -1.73
C ILE A 129 -3.95 -0.72 -2.68
N LEU A 130 -4.31 0.48 -2.18
CA LEU A 130 -4.25 1.71 -2.98
C LEU A 130 -2.82 2.02 -3.43
N MET A 131 -1.83 1.85 -2.56
CA MET A 131 -0.43 2.06 -2.92
C MET A 131 0.09 1.00 -3.89
N ALA A 132 -0.34 -0.26 -3.78
CA ALA A 132 -0.02 -1.30 -4.77
C ALA A 132 -0.62 -0.97 -6.14
N ARG A 133 -1.86 -0.44 -6.18
CA ARG A 133 -2.50 0.06 -7.39
C ARG A 133 -1.71 1.22 -8.00
N PHE A 134 -1.42 2.23 -7.21
CA PHE A 134 -0.65 3.41 -7.61
C PHE A 134 0.72 3.05 -8.21
N LYS A 135 1.39 2.06 -7.62
CA LYS A 135 2.70 1.57 -8.08
C LYS A 135 2.62 0.55 -9.23
N GLY A 136 1.41 0.19 -9.70
CA GLY A 136 1.22 -0.76 -10.78
C GLY A 136 1.38 -2.24 -10.39
N TYR A 137 1.46 -2.56 -9.09
CA TYR A 137 1.67 -3.94 -8.62
C TYR A 137 0.38 -4.69 -8.25
N LEU A 138 -0.76 -4.00 -8.19
CA LEU A 138 -1.99 -4.60 -7.67
C LEU A 138 -2.42 -5.84 -8.47
N GLU A 139 -2.38 -5.77 -9.79
CA GLU A 139 -2.77 -6.90 -10.63
C GLU A 139 -1.86 -8.12 -10.42
N THR A 140 -0.55 -7.88 -10.30
CA THR A 140 0.43 -8.94 -10.01
C THR A 140 0.20 -9.53 -8.62
N ALA A 141 -0.11 -8.70 -7.62
CA ALA A 141 -0.42 -9.15 -6.26
C ALA A 141 -1.71 -9.98 -6.22
N VAL A 142 -2.77 -9.56 -6.94
CA VAL A 142 -4.03 -10.30 -7.01
C VAL A 142 -3.84 -11.66 -7.70
N LYS A 143 -3.04 -11.72 -8.77
CA LYS A 143 -2.68 -13.01 -9.40
C LYS A 143 -1.85 -13.88 -8.47
N GLY A 144 -0.90 -13.26 -7.75
CA GLY A 144 -0.02 -13.97 -6.83
C GLY A 144 -0.75 -14.59 -5.64
N ILE A 145 -1.74 -13.90 -5.08
CA ILE A 145 -2.48 -14.40 -3.92
C ILE A 145 -3.25 -15.72 -4.22
N GLN A 146 -3.63 -15.95 -5.46
CA GLN A 146 -4.28 -17.19 -5.88
C GLN A 146 -3.39 -18.42 -5.68
N ALA A 147 -2.06 -18.24 -5.66
CA ALA A 147 -1.13 -19.33 -5.36
C ALA A 147 -1.27 -19.84 -3.92
N VAL A 148 -1.72 -19.01 -2.99
CA VAL A 148 -1.93 -19.39 -1.58
C VAL A 148 -3.02 -20.47 -1.46
N ASP A 149 -4.04 -20.43 -2.31
CA ASP A 149 -5.12 -21.45 -2.31
C ASP A 149 -4.64 -22.82 -2.78
N SER A 150 -3.52 -22.86 -3.51
CA SER A 150 -2.93 -24.11 -4.04
C SER A 150 -1.89 -24.74 -3.13
N LEU A 151 -1.54 -24.12 -2.00
CA LEU A 151 -0.55 -24.60 -1.05
C LEU A 151 -0.98 -25.93 -0.40
N LYS A 152 0.02 -26.78 -0.14
CA LYS A 152 -0.12 -28.12 0.48
C LYS A 152 0.74 -28.22 1.74
N ASP A 153 0.39 -29.19 2.60
CA ASP A 153 1.21 -29.47 3.77
C ASP A 153 2.64 -29.83 3.37
N GLY A 154 3.60 -29.23 4.04
CA GLY A 154 5.02 -29.39 3.77
C GLY A 154 5.60 -28.42 2.74
N ASP A 155 4.79 -27.61 2.07
CA ASP A 155 5.29 -26.61 1.13
C ASP A 155 6.20 -25.57 1.81
N ARG A 156 7.15 -25.05 1.04
CA ARG A 156 8.15 -24.06 1.51
C ARG A 156 7.82 -22.70 0.90
N ILE A 157 7.72 -21.69 1.76
CA ILE A 157 7.43 -20.31 1.37
C ILE A 157 8.67 -19.46 1.67
N LEU A 158 9.21 -18.81 0.65
CA LEU A 158 10.26 -17.81 0.82
C LEU A 158 9.64 -16.44 1.05
N VAL A 159 9.97 -15.83 2.19
CA VAL A 159 9.65 -14.44 2.50
C VAL A 159 10.89 -13.59 2.26
N SER A 160 10.83 -12.70 1.27
CA SER A 160 11.92 -11.79 0.93
C SER A 160 11.53 -10.35 1.24
N GLU A 161 12.36 -9.67 2.03
CA GLU A 161 12.16 -8.27 2.40
C GLU A 161 13.12 -7.37 1.63
N GLY A 162 12.58 -6.39 0.90
CA GLY A 162 13.36 -5.38 0.20
C GLY A 162 13.67 -4.13 1.02
N CYS A 163 13.43 -4.12 2.32
CA CYS A 163 13.66 -2.96 3.19
C CYS A 163 14.76 -3.22 4.23
N THR A 164 15.39 -2.14 4.70
CA THR A 164 16.46 -2.17 5.71
C THR A 164 15.99 -1.74 7.10
N HIS A 165 14.70 -1.79 7.37
CA HIS A 165 14.15 -1.42 8.67
C HIS A 165 14.58 -2.40 9.76
N HIS A 166 14.84 -1.90 10.96
CA HIS A 166 15.04 -2.77 12.11
C HIS A 166 13.77 -3.58 12.39
N ARG A 167 13.89 -4.89 12.43
CA ARG A 167 12.79 -5.81 12.75
C ARG A 167 12.28 -5.53 14.16
N GLN A 168 10.99 -5.33 14.31
CA GLN A 168 10.31 -5.16 15.58
C GLN A 168 9.69 -6.48 16.03
N CYS A 169 9.29 -6.58 17.31
CA CYS A 169 8.73 -7.80 17.89
C CYS A 169 7.48 -8.35 17.18
N GLU A 170 6.77 -7.51 16.42
CA GLU A 170 5.59 -7.88 15.61
C GLU A 170 5.78 -7.51 14.14
N ASP A 171 6.93 -7.83 13.62
CA ASP A 171 7.28 -7.55 12.23
C ASP A 171 6.32 -8.23 11.25
N ILE A 172 6.00 -7.51 10.16
CA ILE A 172 5.03 -7.99 9.15
C ILE A 172 5.56 -9.21 8.42
N GLY A 173 6.82 -9.18 7.98
CA GLY A 173 7.40 -10.23 7.15
C GLY A 173 7.69 -11.51 7.93
N THR A 174 8.21 -11.39 9.15
CA THR A 174 8.68 -12.55 9.92
C THR A 174 7.65 -13.13 10.88
N VAL A 175 6.64 -12.36 11.27
CA VAL A 175 5.64 -12.78 12.26
C VAL A 175 4.22 -12.76 11.69
N LYS A 176 3.75 -11.59 11.23
CA LYS A 176 2.33 -11.43 10.88
C LYS A 176 1.96 -12.18 9.61
N LEU A 177 2.73 -12.04 8.54
CA LEU A 177 2.45 -12.67 7.25
C LEU A 177 2.45 -14.21 7.35
N PRO A 178 3.45 -14.88 7.96
CA PRO A 178 3.39 -16.31 8.20
C PRO A 178 2.13 -16.73 8.97
N ASN A 179 1.82 -16.03 10.06
CA ASN A 179 0.65 -16.34 10.86
C ASN A 179 -0.68 -16.18 10.10
N TRP A 180 -0.80 -15.17 9.26
CA TRP A 180 -1.99 -14.98 8.42
C TRP A 180 -2.13 -16.10 7.38
N ILE A 181 -1.04 -16.50 6.73
CA ILE A 181 -1.04 -17.60 5.75
C ILE A 181 -1.41 -18.92 6.43
N LEU A 182 -0.81 -19.23 7.58
CA LEU A 182 -1.15 -20.43 8.35
C LEU A 182 -2.61 -20.44 8.81
N LYS A 183 -3.10 -19.31 9.33
CA LYS A 183 -4.52 -19.16 9.76
C LYS A 183 -5.48 -19.33 8.59
N TYR A 184 -5.13 -18.75 7.43
CA TYR A 184 -5.98 -18.78 6.23
C TYR A 184 -6.02 -20.18 5.61
N THR A 185 -4.86 -20.81 5.42
CA THR A 185 -4.75 -22.09 4.71
C THR A 185 -5.08 -23.30 5.60
N GLY A 186 -4.83 -23.19 6.91
CA GLY A 186 -4.89 -24.32 7.85
C GLY A 186 -3.87 -25.42 7.57
N LYS A 187 -2.79 -25.11 6.82
CA LYS A 187 -1.76 -26.05 6.36
C LYS A 187 -0.53 -26.00 7.24
N ASP A 188 0.23 -27.10 7.26
CA ASP A 188 1.58 -27.15 7.85
C ASP A 188 2.61 -26.66 6.82
N LEU A 189 3.05 -25.42 6.92
CA LEU A 189 3.92 -24.76 5.96
C LEU A 189 5.27 -24.40 6.58
N LYS A 190 6.33 -24.41 5.75
CA LYS A 190 7.68 -24.03 6.16
C LYS A 190 8.03 -22.66 5.59
N PHE A 191 8.50 -21.75 6.44
CA PHE A 191 8.89 -20.40 6.02
C PHE A 191 10.40 -20.27 6.03
N GLU A 192 10.94 -19.62 5.01
CA GLU A 192 12.35 -19.25 4.88
C GLU A 192 12.43 -17.75 4.58
N TRP A 193 13.48 -17.11 5.07
CA TRP A 193 13.66 -15.65 4.93
C TRP A 193 14.99 -15.36 4.23
N SER A 194 14.99 -14.37 3.32
CA SER A 194 16.20 -13.89 2.63
C SER A 194 16.36 -12.39 2.80
#